data_eb4b90291f0306f8709195d62e25ffaf
#
_entry.id   eb4b90291f0306f8709195d62e25ffaf
#
_cell.length_a   1.000
_cell.length_b   1.000
_cell.length_c   1.000
_cell.angle_alpha   90.00
_cell.angle_beta   90.00
_cell.angle_gamma   90.00
#
_symmetry.space_group_name_H-M   'P 1'
#
loop_
_entity.id
_entity.type
_entity.pdbx_description
1 polymer ?
#
loop_
_entity_poly.entity_id
_entity_poly.type
_entity_poly.pdbx_seq_one_letter_code
_entity_poly.pdbx_strand_id
1 'polypeptide(L)'
;MVKELENYKILIFLLILLGISILIIYLLAKAKKRCEEEVVKKVKEIEEKLSVDKLTGLKNRVALDNDIKNAEFVSIVLLDLDSFGDINELYGFVSAELVLVEVAKILKEFEKNYNVSAYRLSGDIFCLLDKDNMPFFQFELFIEDLILTFKNKLVHIDKLGIDVLISMTLGISIVQEEPVRTAAIALKKAKKSNQRFLVYNNEIDTKEVVKKSIYWREKIQKAILENNVIPFYQPIFDRNKEIVKYETLMRIRDIDENEKVIYFTPNLFLSVSFKTKQYLQLSHIIISKTFDNLLKTKKQISLNISFKDILNNEFIEFLDNKMDRLEKKDKQRIIFEILESDYISDYEHLEEFISKYKKHGVKIAIDDFGTGYSNFIRIMRIRPDYLKIDSSLIKYIDIDKNSYEIVKSIIAFSKALNIKTIAEYVHTKEILDLLLEMGVDEFQGFYLGEPSLNIE
;
A
#
# COMPACT_ATOMS: atom_id res chain seq x y z
N MET A 1 89.15 6.12 -43.39
CA MET A 1 88.99 4.63 -43.37
C MET A 1 88.82 4.05 -41.98
N VAL A 2 89.73 4.27 -40.97
CA VAL A 2 89.54 3.67 -39.61
C VAL A 2 88.26 4.23 -38.85
N LYS A 3 88.07 5.54 -38.92
CA LYS A 3 86.84 6.20 -38.29
C LYS A 3 85.54 5.80 -38.96
N GLU A 4 85.51 5.56 -40.21
CA GLU A 4 84.31 5.09 -40.93
C GLU A 4 83.97 3.66 -40.56
N LEU A 5 84.98 2.79 -40.36
CA LEU A 5 84.81 1.39 -39.94
C LEU A 5 84.24 1.30 -38.52
N GLU A 6 84.60 2.23 -37.59
CA GLU A 6 84.05 2.30 -36.27
C GLU A 6 82.58 2.79 -36.29
N ASN A 7 82.25 3.78 -37.12
CA ASN A 7 80.90 4.23 -37.32
C ASN A 7 79.94 3.14 -37.86
N TYR A 8 80.43 2.33 -38.79
CA TYR A 8 79.67 1.17 -39.28
C TYR A 8 79.44 0.09 -38.21
N LYS A 9 80.42 -0.18 -37.35
CA LYS A 9 80.24 -1.11 -36.22
C LYS A 9 79.20 -0.61 -35.20
N ILE A 10 79.23 0.68 -34.88
CA ILE A 10 78.25 1.30 -33.98
C ILE A 10 76.85 1.24 -34.61
N LEU A 11 76.74 1.51 -35.93
CA LEU A 11 75.45 1.45 -36.61
C LEU A 11 74.82 0.04 -36.61
N ILE A 12 75.66 -0.99 -36.90
CA ILE A 12 75.26 -2.39 -36.85
C ILE A 12 74.82 -2.78 -35.44
N PHE A 13 75.57 -2.35 -34.41
CA PHE A 13 75.22 -2.62 -33.02
C PHE A 13 73.88 -1.99 -32.65
N LEU A 14 73.59 -0.74 -33.06
CA LEU A 14 72.29 -0.04 -32.82
C LEU A 14 71.15 -0.72 -33.57
N LEU A 15 71.35 -1.21 -34.79
CA LEU A 15 70.33 -1.96 -35.52
C LEU A 15 69.98 -3.31 -34.86
N ILE A 16 70.99 -4.00 -34.30
CA ILE A 16 70.79 -5.24 -33.54
C ILE A 16 69.99 -4.96 -32.27
N LEU A 17 70.34 -3.88 -31.52
CA LEU A 17 69.61 -3.47 -30.34
C LEU A 17 68.19 -3.10 -30.68
N LEU A 18 67.90 -2.37 -31.74
CA LEU A 18 66.61 -2.03 -32.23
C LEU A 18 65.75 -3.28 -32.57
N GLY A 19 66.36 -4.24 -33.28
CA GLY A 19 65.77 -5.53 -33.62
C GLY A 19 65.40 -6.35 -32.39
N ILE A 20 66.28 -6.40 -31.37
CA ILE A 20 65.99 -7.06 -30.08
C ILE A 20 64.82 -6.33 -29.34
N SER A 21 64.81 -5.01 -29.33
CA SER A 21 63.76 -4.22 -28.69
C SER A 21 62.42 -4.47 -29.36
N ILE A 22 62.36 -4.51 -30.69
CA ILE A 22 61.12 -4.81 -31.45
C ILE A 22 60.68 -6.25 -31.16
N LEU A 23 61.55 -7.21 -31.07
CA LEU A 23 61.19 -8.58 -30.73
C LEU A 23 60.68 -8.72 -29.32
N ILE A 24 61.29 -8.01 -28.35
CA ILE A 24 60.81 -7.98 -26.97
C ILE A 24 59.36 -7.35 -26.88
N ILE A 25 59.14 -6.22 -27.55
CA ILE A 25 57.84 -5.58 -27.62
C ILE A 25 56.78 -6.53 -28.23
N TYR A 26 57.13 -7.22 -29.32
CA TYR A 26 56.24 -8.20 -29.94
C TYR A 26 55.93 -9.38 -28.99
N LEU A 27 56.92 -9.93 -28.30
CA LEU A 27 56.73 -11.02 -27.35
C LEU A 27 55.88 -10.60 -26.15
N LEU A 28 56.11 -9.37 -25.63
CA LEU A 28 55.33 -8.81 -24.55
C LEU A 28 53.86 -8.55 -24.98
N ALA A 29 53.63 -8.01 -26.18
CA ALA A 29 52.28 -7.82 -26.72
C ALA A 29 51.55 -9.16 -26.92
N LYS A 30 52.23 -10.19 -27.40
CA LYS A 30 51.70 -11.54 -27.55
C LYS A 30 51.39 -12.21 -26.20
N ALA A 31 52.26 -12.04 -25.22
CA ALA A 31 52.04 -12.54 -23.85
C ALA A 31 50.88 -11.83 -23.18
N LYS A 32 50.73 -10.49 -23.31
CA LYS A 32 49.63 -9.70 -22.83
C LYS A 32 48.30 -10.19 -23.42
N LYS A 33 48.22 -10.36 -24.75
CA LYS A 33 47.00 -10.85 -25.41
C LYS A 33 46.58 -12.24 -24.91
N ARG A 34 47.54 -13.18 -24.72
CA ARG A 34 47.27 -14.51 -24.16
C ARG A 34 46.71 -14.42 -22.72
N CYS A 35 47.31 -13.56 -21.89
CA CYS A 35 46.89 -13.35 -20.53
C CYS A 35 45.43 -12.78 -20.48
N GLU A 36 45.12 -11.80 -21.34
CA GLU A 36 43.77 -11.24 -21.47
C GLU A 36 42.75 -12.31 -21.90
N GLU A 37 43.07 -13.15 -22.89
CA GLU A 37 42.24 -14.27 -23.34
C GLU A 37 42.00 -15.30 -22.22
N GLU A 38 43.04 -15.62 -21.43
CA GLU A 38 42.93 -16.56 -20.31
C GLU A 38 42.10 -16.00 -19.14
N VAL A 39 42.26 -14.71 -18.84
CA VAL A 39 41.44 -14.01 -17.84
C VAL A 39 39.97 -14.00 -18.26
N VAL A 40 39.66 -13.64 -19.50
CA VAL A 40 38.27 -13.65 -20.02
C VAL A 40 37.66 -15.04 -19.93
N LYS A 41 38.45 -16.10 -20.30
CA LYS A 41 37.98 -17.48 -20.18
C LYS A 41 37.68 -17.88 -18.73
N LYS A 42 38.58 -17.54 -17.80
CA LYS A 42 38.39 -17.82 -16.36
C LYS A 42 37.21 -17.06 -15.77
N VAL A 43 37.02 -15.79 -16.15
CA VAL A 43 35.88 -14.99 -15.73
C VAL A 43 34.59 -15.66 -16.19
N LYS A 44 34.51 -16.06 -17.46
CA LYS A 44 33.34 -16.76 -18.01
C LYS A 44 33.06 -18.10 -17.29
N GLU A 45 34.10 -18.89 -17.00
CA GLU A 45 33.95 -20.15 -16.23
C GLU A 45 33.46 -19.91 -14.80
N ILE A 46 33.85 -18.80 -14.16
CA ILE A 46 33.39 -18.40 -12.83
C ILE A 46 31.92 -17.92 -12.91
N GLU A 47 31.59 -17.09 -13.90
CA GLU A 47 30.22 -16.63 -14.14
C GLU A 47 29.28 -17.81 -14.40
N GLU A 48 29.64 -18.78 -15.21
CA GLU A 48 28.86 -20.01 -15.45
C GLU A 48 28.65 -20.82 -14.15
N LYS A 49 29.66 -20.94 -13.31
CA LYS A 49 29.54 -21.61 -12.00
C LYS A 49 28.68 -20.85 -10.99
N LEU A 50 28.65 -19.51 -11.08
CA LEU A 50 27.86 -18.65 -10.22
C LEU A 50 26.42 -18.46 -10.72
N SER A 51 26.10 -18.92 -11.93
CA SER A 51 24.81 -18.72 -12.59
C SER A 51 23.80 -19.84 -12.35
N VAL A 52 24.14 -20.84 -11.52
CA VAL A 52 23.27 -21.99 -11.21
C VAL A 52 22.87 -22.00 -9.75
N ASP A 53 21.59 -22.29 -9.46
CA ASP A 53 21.09 -22.56 -8.11
C ASP A 53 21.55 -23.96 -7.64
N LYS A 54 22.27 -24.01 -6.53
CA LYS A 54 22.91 -25.24 -6.05
C LYS A 54 21.91 -26.30 -5.56
N LEU A 55 20.73 -25.90 -5.12
CA LEU A 55 19.70 -26.80 -4.61
C LEU A 55 18.96 -27.48 -5.78
N THR A 56 18.47 -26.70 -6.72
CA THR A 56 17.57 -27.18 -7.79
C THR A 56 18.28 -27.51 -9.09
N GLY A 57 19.48 -26.97 -9.29
CA GLY A 57 20.23 -27.11 -10.55
C GLY A 57 19.58 -26.36 -11.72
N LEU A 58 18.66 -25.44 -11.44
CA LEU A 58 18.16 -24.45 -12.40
C LEU A 58 19.15 -23.28 -12.51
N LYS A 59 19.02 -22.48 -13.55
CA LYS A 59 19.67 -21.17 -13.61
C LYS A 59 19.18 -20.29 -12.44
N ASN A 60 20.04 -19.38 -11.97
CA ASN A 60 19.67 -18.48 -10.89
C ASN A 60 19.39 -17.05 -11.37
N ARG A 61 19.21 -16.11 -10.43
CA ARG A 61 18.95 -14.70 -10.72
C ARG A 61 20.01 -14.05 -11.59
N VAL A 62 21.31 -14.37 -11.37
CA VAL A 62 22.41 -13.79 -12.15
C VAL A 62 22.31 -14.22 -13.61
N ALA A 63 21.98 -15.50 -13.86
CA ALA A 63 21.75 -15.99 -15.20
C ALA A 63 20.54 -15.32 -15.87
N LEU A 64 19.44 -15.14 -15.15
CA LEU A 64 18.26 -14.45 -15.66
C LEU A 64 18.58 -13.02 -16.09
N ASP A 65 19.27 -12.25 -15.25
CA ASP A 65 19.60 -10.85 -15.53
C ASP A 65 20.54 -10.74 -16.76
N ASN A 66 21.42 -11.71 -16.97
CA ASN A 66 22.28 -11.78 -18.15
C ASN A 66 21.50 -12.21 -19.41
N ASP A 67 20.61 -13.18 -19.30
CA ASP A 67 19.79 -13.64 -20.43
C ASP A 67 18.83 -12.54 -20.91
N ILE A 68 18.22 -11.77 -19.99
CA ILE A 68 17.37 -10.61 -20.31
C ILE A 68 18.15 -9.52 -21.05
N LYS A 69 19.38 -9.19 -20.59
CA LYS A 69 20.20 -8.14 -21.23
C LYS A 69 20.57 -8.46 -22.68
N ASN A 70 20.65 -9.75 -23.02
CA ASN A 70 21.06 -10.22 -24.34
C ASN A 70 19.88 -10.60 -25.26
N ALA A 71 18.63 -10.47 -24.78
CA ALA A 71 17.44 -10.80 -25.54
C ALA A 71 16.84 -9.56 -26.23
N GLU A 72 16.36 -9.69 -27.45
CA GLU A 72 15.60 -8.65 -28.14
C GLU A 72 14.16 -8.56 -27.63
N PHE A 73 13.58 -9.68 -27.27
CA PHE A 73 12.23 -9.80 -26.73
C PHE A 73 12.27 -10.61 -25.44
N VAL A 74 11.40 -10.25 -24.52
CA VAL A 74 11.35 -10.87 -23.20
C VAL A 74 9.88 -11.02 -22.78
N SER A 75 9.45 -12.28 -22.62
CA SER A 75 8.23 -12.59 -21.89
C SER A 75 8.59 -13.35 -20.61
N ILE A 76 8.12 -12.89 -19.46
CA ILE A 76 8.45 -13.46 -18.15
C ILE A 76 7.21 -13.97 -17.47
N VAL A 77 7.31 -15.18 -16.92
CA VAL A 77 6.35 -15.76 -15.98
C VAL A 77 7.07 -15.99 -14.66
N LEU A 78 6.72 -15.22 -13.64
CA LEU A 78 7.12 -15.50 -12.26
C LEU A 78 6.13 -16.46 -11.62
N LEU A 79 6.64 -17.46 -10.93
CA LEU A 79 5.86 -18.47 -10.22
C LEU A 79 6.27 -18.44 -8.74
N ASP A 80 5.30 -18.49 -7.86
CA ASP A 80 5.51 -18.51 -6.41
C ASP A 80 4.66 -19.63 -5.82
N LEU A 81 5.27 -20.53 -5.02
CA LEU A 81 4.55 -21.61 -4.37
C LEU A 81 3.61 -21.04 -3.29
N ASP A 82 2.34 -21.39 -3.40
CA ASP A 82 1.35 -20.98 -2.41
C ASP A 82 1.61 -21.71 -1.09
N SER A 83 1.53 -20.99 0.04
CA SER A 83 1.70 -21.53 1.39
C SER A 83 3.00 -22.30 1.62
N PHE A 84 4.10 -21.97 0.93
CA PHE A 84 5.39 -22.65 1.13
C PHE A 84 5.90 -22.53 2.58
N GLY A 85 5.56 -21.45 3.29
CA GLY A 85 5.80 -21.29 4.72
C GLY A 85 5.18 -22.41 5.55
N ASP A 86 3.92 -22.78 5.25
CA ASP A 86 3.19 -23.84 5.96
C ASP A 86 3.83 -25.22 5.71
N ILE A 87 4.36 -25.46 4.49
CA ILE A 87 5.13 -26.67 4.16
C ILE A 87 6.40 -26.74 5.01
N ASN A 88 7.12 -25.63 5.18
CA ASN A 88 8.30 -25.55 6.05
C ASN A 88 7.96 -25.82 7.51
N GLU A 89 6.86 -25.27 8.03
CA GLU A 89 6.42 -25.46 9.40
C GLU A 89 5.99 -26.91 9.67
N LEU A 90 5.25 -27.51 8.73
CA LEU A 90 4.69 -28.85 8.93
C LEU A 90 5.72 -29.96 8.72
N TYR A 91 6.54 -29.88 7.66
CA TYR A 91 7.45 -30.95 7.23
C TYR A 91 8.93 -30.65 7.49
N GLY A 92 9.26 -29.44 7.94
CA GLY A 92 10.63 -28.97 8.17
C GLY A 92 11.36 -28.53 6.89
N PHE A 93 12.44 -27.78 7.07
CA PHE A 93 13.20 -27.16 5.97
C PHE A 93 13.76 -28.16 4.94
N VAL A 94 14.27 -29.32 5.42
CA VAL A 94 14.84 -30.34 4.53
C VAL A 94 13.79 -30.92 3.58
N SER A 95 12.59 -31.16 4.08
CA SER A 95 11.46 -31.66 3.27
C SER A 95 10.97 -30.63 2.26
N ALA A 96 10.88 -29.39 2.68
CA ALA A 96 10.51 -28.29 1.80
C ALA A 96 11.54 -28.06 0.69
N GLU A 97 12.84 -28.21 0.96
CA GLU A 97 13.89 -28.17 -0.08
C GLU A 97 13.70 -29.28 -1.13
N LEU A 98 13.27 -30.48 -0.71
CA LEU A 98 12.96 -31.55 -1.65
C LEU A 98 11.75 -31.23 -2.54
N VAL A 99 10.72 -30.54 -2.00
CA VAL A 99 9.63 -30.02 -2.82
C VAL A 99 10.11 -29.06 -3.89
N LEU A 100 11.02 -28.15 -3.54
CA LEU A 100 11.62 -27.21 -4.52
C LEU A 100 12.38 -27.94 -5.63
N VAL A 101 13.09 -29.03 -5.28
CA VAL A 101 13.78 -29.87 -6.28
C VAL A 101 12.83 -30.55 -7.25
N GLU A 102 11.70 -31.08 -6.73
CA GLU A 102 10.68 -31.68 -7.59
C GLU A 102 9.99 -30.66 -8.49
N VAL A 103 9.66 -29.47 -7.96
CA VAL A 103 9.16 -28.35 -8.77
C VAL A 103 10.14 -28.02 -9.90
N ALA A 104 11.43 -27.94 -9.60
CA ALA A 104 12.45 -27.65 -10.61
C ALA A 104 12.53 -28.72 -11.71
N LYS A 105 12.31 -29.99 -11.39
CA LYS A 105 12.23 -31.05 -12.41
C LYS A 105 11.04 -30.83 -13.36
N ILE A 106 9.89 -30.47 -12.82
CA ILE A 106 8.70 -30.16 -13.63
C ILE A 106 8.99 -28.97 -14.55
N LEU A 107 9.61 -27.90 -14.03
CA LEU A 107 9.92 -26.72 -14.84
C LEU A 107 10.97 -27.00 -15.93
N LYS A 108 11.89 -27.96 -15.71
CA LYS A 108 12.82 -28.44 -16.76
C LYS A 108 12.12 -29.17 -17.91
N GLU A 109 10.96 -29.76 -17.66
CA GLU A 109 10.14 -30.34 -18.73
C GLU A 109 9.50 -29.24 -19.60
N PHE A 110 9.07 -28.14 -18.98
CA PHE A 110 8.59 -26.96 -19.71
C PHE A 110 9.68 -26.32 -20.58
N GLU A 111 10.96 -26.28 -20.12
CA GLU A 111 12.08 -25.84 -20.96
C GLU A 111 12.17 -26.61 -22.27
N LYS A 112 11.98 -27.93 -22.21
CA LYS A 112 12.08 -28.80 -23.40
C LYS A 112 10.88 -28.67 -24.32
N ASN A 113 9.68 -28.53 -23.76
CA ASN A 113 8.43 -28.57 -24.51
C ASN A 113 8.12 -27.22 -25.18
N TYR A 114 8.49 -26.11 -24.56
CA TYR A 114 8.08 -24.76 -24.97
C TYR A 114 9.25 -23.84 -25.35
N ASN A 115 10.48 -24.33 -25.41
CA ASN A 115 11.67 -23.53 -25.70
C ASN A 115 11.82 -22.27 -24.79
N VAL A 116 11.46 -22.42 -23.51
CA VAL A 116 11.65 -21.40 -22.49
C VAL A 116 12.85 -21.74 -21.60
N SER A 117 13.39 -20.78 -20.89
CA SER A 117 14.44 -21.04 -19.88
C SER A 117 13.88 -20.92 -18.47
N ALA A 118 14.22 -21.88 -17.58
CA ALA A 118 13.75 -21.94 -16.20
C ALA A 118 14.84 -21.46 -15.22
N TYR A 119 14.40 -20.66 -14.24
CA TYR A 119 15.27 -20.07 -13.22
C TYR A 119 14.64 -20.23 -11.83
N ARG A 120 15.51 -20.31 -10.81
CA ARG A 120 15.11 -20.09 -9.43
C ARG A 120 15.70 -18.78 -8.94
N LEU A 121 14.83 -17.87 -8.47
CA LEU A 121 15.29 -16.52 -8.10
C LEU A 121 15.67 -16.42 -6.63
N SER A 122 14.81 -16.88 -5.74
CA SER A 122 15.06 -16.93 -4.29
C SER A 122 13.91 -17.66 -3.60
N GLY A 123 14.20 -18.37 -2.51
CA GLY A 123 13.17 -19.06 -1.72
C GLY A 123 12.32 -20.00 -2.58
N ASP A 124 11.03 -19.70 -2.67
CA ASP A 124 9.99 -20.42 -3.39
C ASP A 124 9.58 -19.77 -4.73
N ILE A 125 10.36 -18.76 -5.18
CA ILE A 125 10.08 -18.01 -6.41
C ILE A 125 10.91 -18.57 -7.57
N PHE A 126 10.20 -19.01 -8.60
CA PHE A 126 10.75 -19.47 -9.88
C PHE A 126 10.42 -18.48 -11.00
N CYS A 127 11.09 -18.64 -12.13
CA CYS A 127 10.85 -17.84 -13.32
C CYS A 127 10.97 -18.70 -14.57
N LEU A 128 10.07 -18.50 -15.53
CA LEU A 128 10.22 -18.99 -16.90
C LEU A 128 10.38 -17.76 -17.81
N LEU A 129 11.38 -17.82 -18.69
CA LEU A 129 11.72 -16.78 -19.62
C LEU A 129 11.57 -17.30 -21.04
N ASP A 130 10.70 -16.65 -21.81
CA ASP A 130 10.68 -16.72 -23.27
C ASP A 130 11.49 -15.52 -23.81
N LYS A 131 12.51 -15.83 -24.61
CA LYS A 131 13.39 -14.85 -25.28
C LYS A 131 13.35 -14.94 -26.81
N ASP A 132 12.59 -15.90 -27.34
CA ASP A 132 12.49 -16.18 -28.76
C ASP A 132 11.19 -15.64 -29.36
N ASN A 133 10.45 -14.77 -28.62
CA ASN A 133 9.19 -14.15 -29.03
C ASN A 133 8.14 -15.17 -29.47
N MET A 134 7.81 -16.08 -28.56
CA MET A 134 6.77 -17.10 -28.77
C MET A 134 5.49 -16.46 -29.33
N PRO A 135 4.90 -17.02 -30.41
CA PRO A 135 3.63 -16.52 -30.92
C PRO A 135 2.53 -16.51 -29.85
N PHE A 136 1.70 -15.47 -29.82
CA PHE A 136 0.71 -15.20 -28.76
C PHE A 136 -0.14 -16.44 -28.45
N PHE A 137 -0.64 -17.13 -29.45
CA PHE A 137 -1.45 -18.35 -29.26
C PHE A 137 -0.67 -19.48 -28.58
N GLN A 138 0.61 -19.67 -28.90
CA GLN A 138 1.44 -20.67 -28.23
C GLN A 138 1.76 -20.24 -26.78
N PHE A 139 1.92 -18.94 -26.55
CA PHE A 139 2.13 -18.41 -25.20
C PHE A 139 0.89 -18.62 -24.33
N GLU A 140 -0.32 -18.43 -24.87
CA GLU A 140 -1.56 -18.75 -24.14
C GLU A 140 -1.63 -20.24 -23.76
N LEU A 141 -1.38 -21.15 -24.71
CA LEU A 141 -1.34 -22.59 -24.43
C LEU A 141 -0.29 -22.97 -23.39
N PHE A 142 0.88 -22.37 -23.46
CA PHE A 142 1.95 -22.55 -22.48
C PHE A 142 1.50 -22.11 -21.06
N ILE A 143 0.84 -20.97 -20.93
CA ILE A 143 0.32 -20.49 -19.65
C ILE A 143 -0.81 -21.39 -19.13
N GLU A 144 -1.72 -21.83 -19.98
CA GLU A 144 -2.79 -22.77 -19.61
C GLU A 144 -2.22 -24.10 -19.11
N ASP A 145 -1.26 -24.69 -19.83
CA ASP A 145 -0.62 -25.94 -19.43
C ASP A 145 0.12 -25.79 -18.10
N LEU A 146 0.82 -24.66 -17.90
CA LEU A 146 1.48 -24.34 -16.65
C LEU A 146 0.50 -24.25 -15.47
N ILE A 147 -0.61 -23.56 -15.66
CA ILE A 147 -1.69 -23.44 -14.65
C ILE A 147 -2.28 -24.81 -14.33
N LEU A 148 -2.59 -25.63 -15.35
CA LEU A 148 -3.15 -26.97 -15.18
C LEU A 148 -2.18 -27.88 -14.46
N THR A 149 -0.89 -27.82 -14.80
CA THR A 149 0.15 -28.66 -14.19
C THR A 149 0.29 -28.41 -12.71
N PHE A 150 0.19 -27.15 -12.26
CA PHE A 150 0.33 -26.76 -10.85
C PHE A 150 -1.02 -26.59 -10.13
N LYS A 151 -2.14 -26.97 -10.75
CA LYS A 151 -3.43 -26.93 -10.11
C LYS A 151 -3.61 -28.11 -9.15
N ASN A 152 -3.31 -27.90 -7.85
CA ASN A 152 -3.39 -28.94 -6.85
C ASN A 152 -2.51 -30.16 -7.20
N LYS A 153 -1.26 -29.91 -7.57
CA LYS A 153 -0.30 -30.95 -7.93
C LYS A 153 0.16 -31.72 -6.70
N LEU A 154 0.00 -33.02 -6.72
CA LEU A 154 0.64 -33.90 -5.75
C LEU A 154 2.09 -34.15 -6.17
N VAL A 155 3.02 -33.84 -5.28
CA VAL A 155 4.45 -34.07 -5.45
C VAL A 155 4.86 -35.15 -4.48
N HIS A 156 5.31 -36.28 -5.02
CA HIS A 156 5.85 -37.37 -4.19
C HIS A 156 7.28 -37.09 -3.79
N ILE A 157 7.57 -37.21 -2.49
CA ILE A 157 8.92 -37.06 -1.95
C ILE A 157 9.46 -38.44 -1.59
N ASP A 158 10.14 -39.10 -2.55
CA ASP A 158 10.64 -40.46 -2.40
C ASP A 158 11.41 -40.72 -1.10
N LYS A 159 12.27 -39.76 -0.70
CA LYS A 159 13.11 -39.89 0.51
C LYS A 159 12.31 -39.95 1.80
N LEU A 160 11.06 -39.46 1.80
CA LEU A 160 10.21 -39.34 2.98
C LEU A 160 8.96 -40.23 2.87
N GLY A 161 8.65 -40.75 1.66
CA GLY A 161 7.47 -41.53 1.40
C GLY A 161 6.15 -40.74 1.63
N ILE A 162 6.18 -39.42 1.39
CA ILE A 162 5.01 -38.55 1.56
C ILE A 162 4.65 -37.86 0.26
N ASP A 163 3.35 -37.57 0.12
CA ASP A 163 2.81 -36.73 -0.96
C ASP A 163 2.50 -35.33 -0.41
N VAL A 164 3.03 -34.31 -1.06
CA VAL A 164 2.78 -32.91 -0.70
C VAL A 164 1.94 -32.26 -1.80
N LEU A 165 0.81 -31.69 -1.42
CA LEU A 165 -0.05 -30.93 -2.33
C LEU A 165 0.52 -29.54 -2.52
N ILE A 166 0.80 -29.16 -3.76
CA ILE A 166 1.30 -27.84 -4.10
C ILE A 166 0.38 -27.12 -5.10
N SER A 167 0.34 -25.81 -5.00
CA SER A 167 -0.21 -24.92 -6.00
C SER A 167 0.71 -23.72 -6.22
N MET A 168 0.52 -23.00 -7.31
CA MET A 168 1.32 -21.81 -7.63
C MET A 168 0.44 -20.66 -8.08
N THR A 169 0.87 -19.47 -7.69
CA THR A 169 0.38 -18.21 -8.23
C THR A 169 1.37 -17.66 -9.24
N LEU A 170 0.87 -17.14 -10.38
CA LEU A 170 1.71 -16.65 -11.48
C LEU A 170 1.56 -15.14 -11.67
N GLY A 171 2.70 -14.49 -11.94
CA GLY A 171 2.75 -13.10 -12.41
C GLY A 171 3.43 -13.03 -13.78
N ILE A 172 2.74 -12.50 -14.78
CA ILE A 172 3.14 -12.54 -16.17
C ILE A 172 3.46 -11.13 -16.65
N SER A 173 4.58 -10.95 -17.36
CA SER A 173 4.91 -9.72 -18.06
C SER A 173 5.41 -9.99 -19.47
N ILE A 174 4.86 -9.22 -20.41
CA ILE A 174 5.32 -9.13 -21.80
C ILE A 174 5.92 -7.76 -22.11
N VAL A 175 6.16 -6.94 -21.06
CA VAL A 175 6.70 -5.59 -21.17
C VAL A 175 8.22 -5.65 -21.17
N GLN A 176 8.85 -5.00 -22.15
CA GLN A 176 10.29 -5.04 -22.32
C GLN A 176 11.06 -4.23 -21.28
N GLU A 177 10.46 -3.15 -20.77
CA GLU A 177 11.05 -2.31 -19.73
C GLU A 177 10.83 -2.91 -18.34
N GLU A 178 11.93 -3.18 -17.60
CA GLU A 178 11.90 -3.76 -16.26
C GLU A 178 11.02 -5.04 -16.13
N PRO A 179 11.16 -6.05 -17.01
CA PRO A 179 10.21 -7.16 -17.15
C PRO A 179 10.05 -7.99 -15.87
N VAL A 180 11.11 -8.16 -15.09
CA VAL A 180 11.05 -8.87 -13.79
C VAL A 180 10.25 -8.07 -12.76
N ARG A 181 10.40 -6.74 -12.75
CA ARG A 181 9.64 -5.87 -11.84
C ARG A 181 8.16 -5.88 -12.18
N THR A 182 7.82 -5.76 -13.45
CA THR A 182 6.43 -5.76 -13.91
C THR A 182 5.75 -7.11 -13.66
N ALA A 183 6.43 -8.24 -13.89
CA ALA A 183 5.95 -9.56 -13.52
C ALA A 183 5.76 -9.71 -11.99
N ALA A 184 6.68 -9.16 -11.17
CA ALA A 184 6.54 -9.19 -9.72
C ALA A 184 5.34 -8.37 -9.21
N ILE A 185 5.01 -7.24 -9.87
CA ILE A 185 3.80 -6.46 -9.57
C ILE A 185 2.56 -7.30 -9.86
N ALA A 186 2.50 -7.97 -11.03
CA ALA A 186 1.39 -8.83 -11.41
C ALA A 186 1.23 -9.99 -10.41
N LEU A 187 2.32 -10.67 -10.04
CA LEU A 187 2.33 -11.75 -9.06
C LEU A 187 1.79 -11.30 -7.69
N LYS A 188 2.29 -10.19 -7.17
CA LYS A 188 1.84 -9.63 -5.90
C LYS A 188 0.35 -9.27 -5.92
N LYS A 189 -0.14 -8.73 -7.03
CA LYS A 189 -1.56 -8.39 -7.21
C LYS A 189 -2.41 -9.65 -7.30
N ALA A 190 -1.97 -10.68 -8.06
CA ALA A 190 -2.64 -11.96 -8.17
C ALA A 190 -2.84 -12.61 -6.78
N LYS A 191 -1.79 -12.70 -5.97
CA LYS A 191 -1.85 -13.18 -4.59
C LYS A 191 -2.85 -12.39 -3.74
N LYS A 192 -2.80 -11.06 -3.79
CA LYS A 192 -3.69 -10.19 -3.01
C LYS A 192 -5.17 -10.34 -3.39
N SER A 193 -5.45 -10.58 -4.68
CA SER A 193 -6.81 -10.75 -5.20
C SER A 193 -7.28 -12.22 -5.26
N ASN A 194 -6.48 -13.16 -4.70
CA ASN A 194 -6.72 -14.60 -4.72
C ASN A 194 -6.98 -15.15 -6.14
N GLN A 195 -6.25 -14.60 -7.11
CA GLN A 195 -6.28 -15.05 -8.50
C GLN A 195 -5.07 -15.96 -8.79
N ARG A 196 -5.25 -16.98 -9.62
CA ARG A 196 -4.16 -17.90 -9.96
C ARG A 196 -3.05 -17.25 -10.78
N PHE A 197 -3.40 -16.28 -11.60
CA PHE A 197 -2.46 -15.52 -12.40
C PHE A 197 -2.97 -14.12 -12.69
N LEU A 198 -2.05 -13.20 -12.99
CA LEU A 198 -2.33 -11.91 -13.61
C LEU A 198 -1.26 -11.58 -14.63
N VAL A 199 -1.70 -10.97 -15.74
CA VAL A 199 -0.81 -10.34 -16.72
C VAL A 199 -0.64 -8.87 -16.33
N TYR A 200 0.61 -8.40 -16.31
CA TYR A 200 0.89 -6.99 -16.04
C TYR A 200 0.25 -6.08 -17.08
N ASN A 201 -0.39 -5.04 -16.62
CA ASN A 201 -0.82 -3.89 -17.40
C ASN A 201 -0.60 -2.61 -16.56
N ASN A 202 -0.67 -1.43 -17.20
CA ASN A 202 -0.40 -0.16 -16.52
C ASN A 202 -1.38 0.16 -15.38
N GLU A 203 -2.58 -0.42 -15.39
CA GLU A 203 -3.59 -0.20 -14.35
C GLU A 203 -3.23 -0.86 -13.02
N ILE A 204 -2.43 -1.92 -13.06
CA ILE A 204 -1.97 -2.62 -11.85
C ILE A 204 -0.62 -2.12 -11.34
N ASP A 205 0.05 -1.23 -12.07
CA ASP A 205 1.33 -0.66 -11.60
C ASP A 205 1.12 0.24 -10.37
N THR A 206 1.74 -0.14 -9.28
CA THR A 206 1.65 0.58 -8.02
C THR A 206 2.76 1.62 -7.83
N LYS A 207 3.62 1.86 -8.83
CA LYS A 207 4.79 2.76 -8.71
C LYS A 207 4.38 4.16 -8.25
N GLU A 208 3.35 4.73 -8.86
CA GLU A 208 2.82 6.05 -8.47
C GLU A 208 2.15 6.00 -7.08
N VAL A 209 1.47 4.91 -6.74
CA VAL A 209 0.88 4.72 -5.41
C VAL A 209 1.97 4.63 -4.33
N VAL A 210 3.07 3.93 -4.62
CA VAL A 210 4.21 3.83 -3.70
C VAL A 210 4.91 5.18 -3.55
N LYS A 211 5.19 5.90 -4.65
CA LYS A 211 5.76 7.26 -4.61
C LYS A 211 4.87 8.19 -3.77
N LYS A 212 3.56 8.18 -4.01
CA LYS A 212 2.59 8.96 -3.25
C LYS A 212 2.59 8.57 -1.76
N SER A 213 2.74 7.28 -1.46
CA SER A 213 2.82 6.80 -0.08
C SER A 213 4.09 7.27 0.63
N ILE A 214 5.25 7.24 -0.04
CA ILE A 214 6.52 7.75 0.50
C ILE A 214 6.41 9.27 0.74
N TYR A 215 5.94 10.01 -0.27
CA TYR A 215 5.73 11.47 -0.15
C TYR A 215 4.87 11.84 1.06
N TRP A 216 3.71 11.17 1.23
CA TRP A 216 2.84 11.47 2.37
C TRP A 216 3.42 11.05 3.71
N ARG A 217 4.15 9.93 3.77
CA ARG A 217 4.84 9.50 4.98
C ARG A 217 5.83 10.57 5.49
N GLU A 218 6.63 11.14 4.59
CA GLU A 218 7.59 12.20 4.91
C GLU A 218 6.88 13.50 5.31
N LYS A 219 5.84 13.89 4.55
CA LYS A 219 5.02 15.07 4.87
C LYS A 219 4.34 14.98 6.23
N ILE A 220 3.76 13.81 6.57
CA ILE A 220 3.15 13.58 7.89
C ILE A 220 4.21 13.69 8.98
N GLN A 221 5.37 13.05 8.81
CA GLN A 221 6.45 13.11 9.79
C GLN A 221 6.92 14.54 10.04
N LYS A 222 7.11 15.30 8.97
CA LYS A 222 7.47 16.73 9.06
C LYS A 222 6.39 17.53 9.80
N ALA A 223 5.13 17.33 9.44
CA ALA A 223 4.01 18.04 10.10
C ALA A 223 3.91 17.75 11.60
N ILE A 224 4.18 16.51 12.01
CA ILE A 224 4.24 16.13 13.44
C ILE A 224 5.37 16.87 14.15
N LEU A 225 6.58 16.83 13.60
CA LEU A 225 7.76 17.45 14.19
C LEU A 225 7.66 18.99 14.29
N GLU A 226 7.08 19.61 13.28
CA GLU A 226 6.94 21.08 13.19
C GLU A 226 5.63 21.60 13.82
N ASN A 227 4.83 20.73 14.47
CA ASN A 227 3.53 21.07 15.06
C ASN A 227 2.52 21.64 14.03
N ASN A 228 2.63 21.22 12.75
CA ASN A 228 1.81 21.66 11.62
C ASN A 228 0.56 20.81 11.41
N VAL A 229 0.24 19.88 12.32
CA VAL A 229 -1.05 19.20 12.37
C VAL A 229 -2.02 20.09 13.14
N ILE A 230 -3.06 20.59 12.46
CA ILE A 230 -3.92 21.65 13.02
C ILE A 230 -5.41 21.30 12.86
N PRO A 231 -6.27 21.67 13.83
CA PRO A 231 -7.70 21.57 13.70
C PRO A 231 -8.26 22.72 12.87
N PHE A 232 -9.17 22.40 11.96
CA PHE A 232 -10.15 23.33 11.43
C PHE A 232 -11.50 23.03 12.06
N TYR A 233 -12.37 24.00 12.09
CA TYR A 233 -13.68 23.91 12.72
C TYR A 233 -14.77 24.24 11.72
N GLN A 234 -15.66 23.27 11.43
CA GLN A 234 -16.81 23.49 10.58
C GLN A 234 -18.04 23.71 11.44
N PRO A 235 -18.77 24.84 11.25
CA PRO A 235 -19.95 25.13 12.05
C PRO A 235 -21.11 24.21 11.69
N ILE A 236 -21.86 23.80 12.70
CA ILE A 236 -23.13 23.07 12.62
C ILE A 236 -24.22 23.98 13.19
N PHE A 237 -25.29 24.16 12.42
CA PHE A 237 -26.37 25.09 12.68
C PHE A 237 -27.63 24.37 13.13
N ASP A 238 -28.39 25.01 13.97
CA ASP A 238 -29.75 24.57 14.30
C ASP A 238 -30.81 25.04 13.27
N ARG A 239 -32.07 24.74 13.56
CA ARG A 239 -33.21 25.14 12.72
C ARG A 239 -33.42 26.67 12.63
N ASN A 240 -32.87 27.44 13.58
CA ASN A 240 -32.92 28.90 13.59
C ASN A 240 -31.70 29.51 12.86
N LYS A 241 -30.85 28.69 12.29
CA LYS A 241 -29.56 29.07 11.64
C LYS A 241 -28.56 29.69 12.63
N GLU A 242 -28.63 29.26 13.90
CA GLU A 242 -27.64 29.63 14.92
C GLU A 242 -26.60 28.52 15.02
N ILE A 243 -25.32 28.89 15.14
CA ILE A 243 -24.22 27.91 15.36
C ILE A 243 -24.40 27.29 16.75
N VAL A 244 -24.57 25.99 16.80
CA VAL A 244 -24.73 25.23 18.05
C VAL A 244 -23.48 24.45 18.44
N LYS A 245 -22.71 24.02 17.46
CA LYS A 245 -21.45 23.24 17.64
C LYS A 245 -20.51 23.39 16.45
N TYR A 246 -19.31 22.86 16.60
CA TYR A 246 -18.30 22.76 15.54
C TYR A 246 -17.81 21.34 15.41
N GLU A 247 -17.64 20.86 14.18
CA GLU A 247 -16.88 19.64 13.91
C GLU A 247 -15.41 19.96 13.74
N THR A 248 -14.55 19.18 14.43
CA THR A 248 -13.10 19.29 14.31
C THR A 248 -12.62 18.47 13.14
N LEU A 249 -12.04 19.14 12.17
CA LEU A 249 -11.50 18.54 10.94
C LEU A 249 -9.98 18.71 10.89
N MET A 250 -9.24 17.61 10.92
CA MET A 250 -7.78 17.60 10.84
C MET A 250 -7.30 18.22 9.53
N ARG A 251 -6.23 19.01 9.59
CA ARG A 251 -5.49 19.51 8.43
C ARG A 251 -3.99 19.40 8.69
N ILE A 252 -3.22 19.18 7.63
CA ILE A 252 -1.78 19.37 7.64
C ILE A 252 -1.49 20.70 6.95
N ARG A 253 -0.88 21.63 7.71
CA ARG A 253 -0.38 22.89 7.17
C ARG A 253 0.97 22.66 6.50
N ASP A 254 1.17 23.24 5.33
CA ASP A 254 2.45 23.26 4.62
C ASP A 254 2.62 24.59 3.87
N ILE A 255 3.75 24.75 3.23
CA ILE A 255 4.08 25.92 2.40
C ILE A 255 4.37 25.38 1.00
N ASP A 256 3.72 25.93 -0.01
CA ASP A 256 3.95 25.56 -1.41
C ASP A 256 5.25 26.18 -1.98
N GLU A 257 5.57 25.88 -3.23
CA GLU A 257 6.74 26.38 -3.95
C GLU A 257 6.76 27.91 -4.13
N ASN A 258 5.61 28.55 -3.96
CA ASN A 258 5.45 30.00 -4.04
C ASN A 258 5.38 30.68 -2.66
N GLU A 259 5.84 29.99 -1.61
CA GLU A 259 5.81 30.44 -0.20
C GLU A 259 4.38 30.68 0.36
N LYS A 260 3.34 30.17 -0.32
CA LYS A 260 1.96 30.29 0.13
C LYS A 260 1.60 29.16 1.10
N VAL A 261 0.93 29.52 2.18
CA VAL A 261 0.38 28.53 3.14
C VAL A 261 -0.75 27.73 2.48
N ILE A 262 -0.63 26.42 2.52
CA ILE A 262 -1.62 25.46 2.05
C ILE A 262 -2.03 24.51 3.16
N TYR A 263 -3.23 23.94 3.05
CA TYR A 263 -3.80 23.01 4.03
C TYR A 263 -4.28 21.76 3.34
N PHE A 264 -3.70 20.63 3.70
CA PHE A 264 -4.08 19.32 3.18
C PHE A 264 -5.20 18.69 4.00
N THR A 265 -6.19 18.15 3.30
CA THR A 265 -7.33 17.44 3.89
C THR A 265 -7.03 15.98 4.17
N PRO A 266 -7.70 15.32 5.14
CA PRO A 266 -7.42 13.95 5.57
C PRO A 266 -7.48 12.90 4.45
N ASN A 267 -8.36 13.04 3.47
CA ASN A 267 -8.49 12.12 2.34
C ASN A 267 -7.18 11.91 1.56
N LEU A 268 -6.25 12.86 1.60
CA LEU A 268 -4.97 12.77 0.92
C LEU A 268 -3.95 11.92 1.68
N PHE A 269 -3.96 11.93 3.02
CA PHE A 269 -2.88 11.37 3.84
C PHE A 269 -3.33 10.34 4.89
N LEU A 270 -4.61 10.30 5.25
CA LEU A 270 -5.10 9.49 6.38
C LEU A 270 -4.84 8.00 6.15
N SER A 271 -5.12 7.49 4.93
CA SER A 271 -4.88 6.09 4.58
C SER A 271 -3.39 5.70 4.67
N VAL A 272 -2.49 6.64 4.37
CA VAL A 272 -1.04 6.44 4.50
C VAL A 272 -0.64 6.44 5.98
N SER A 273 -1.19 7.36 6.79
CA SER A 273 -0.89 7.44 8.22
C SER A 273 -1.22 6.13 8.97
N PHE A 274 -2.31 5.46 8.61
CA PHE A 274 -2.65 4.14 9.15
C PHE A 274 -1.62 3.07 8.76
N LYS A 275 -1.20 3.03 7.48
CA LYS A 275 -0.21 2.06 6.99
C LYS A 275 1.17 2.26 7.59
N THR A 276 1.54 3.51 7.90
CA THR A 276 2.86 3.87 8.42
C THR A 276 2.90 3.99 9.94
N LYS A 277 1.79 3.67 10.63
CA LYS A 277 1.63 3.74 12.10
C LYS A 277 1.80 5.17 12.68
N GLN A 278 1.58 6.20 11.86
CA GLN A 278 1.67 7.61 12.28
C GLN A 278 0.32 8.17 12.74
N TYR A 279 -0.77 7.45 12.48
CA TYR A 279 -2.13 7.90 12.76
C TYR A 279 -2.35 8.26 14.23
N LEU A 280 -1.89 7.43 15.16
CA LEU A 280 -2.06 7.66 16.59
C LEU A 280 -1.45 9.00 17.05
N GLN A 281 -0.27 9.36 16.52
CA GLN A 281 0.36 10.65 16.83
C GLN A 281 -0.47 11.83 16.30
N LEU A 282 -1.03 11.69 15.09
CA LEU A 282 -1.93 12.70 14.51
C LEU A 282 -3.18 12.88 15.36
N SER A 283 -3.81 11.78 15.80
CA SER A 283 -4.99 11.77 16.66
C SER A 283 -4.71 12.45 17.99
N HIS A 284 -3.61 12.11 18.66
CA HIS A 284 -3.19 12.76 19.92
C HIS A 284 -3.01 14.28 19.77
N ILE A 285 -2.38 14.74 18.68
CA ILE A 285 -2.15 16.17 18.45
C ILE A 285 -3.48 16.90 18.24
N ILE A 286 -4.36 16.37 17.41
CA ILE A 286 -5.66 16.98 17.11
C ILE A 286 -6.53 17.05 18.36
N ILE A 287 -6.65 15.97 19.11
CA ILE A 287 -7.43 15.94 20.35
C ILE A 287 -6.87 16.96 21.36
N SER A 288 -5.54 17.02 21.54
CA SER A 288 -4.91 17.99 22.44
C SER A 288 -5.27 19.42 22.06
N LYS A 289 -5.07 19.79 20.78
CA LYS A 289 -5.36 21.13 20.28
C LYS A 289 -6.85 21.47 20.34
N THR A 290 -7.72 20.51 20.12
CA THR A 290 -9.15 20.71 20.20
C THR A 290 -9.62 20.94 21.64
N PHE A 291 -9.07 20.20 22.61
CA PHE A 291 -9.39 20.42 24.03
C PHE A 291 -8.90 21.80 24.53
N ASP A 292 -7.72 22.24 24.06
CA ASP A 292 -7.22 23.60 24.37
C ASP A 292 -8.16 24.68 23.77
N ASN A 293 -8.74 24.44 22.59
CA ASN A 293 -9.67 25.36 21.94
C ASN A 293 -11.10 25.27 22.50
N LEU A 294 -11.51 24.11 23.03
CA LEU A 294 -12.79 23.96 23.74
C LEU A 294 -12.93 24.96 24.87
N LEU A 295 -11.85 25.31 25.56
CA LEU A 295 -11.86 26.27 26.66
C LEU A 295 -12.03 27.73 26.19
N LYS A 296 -11.85 28.00 24.88
CA LYS A 296 -11.98 29.35 24.29
C LYS A 296 -13.38 29.65 23.77
N THR A 297 -14.26 28.65 23.65
CA THR A 297 -15.64 28.80 23.19
C THR A 297 -16.63 28.27 24.22
N LYS A 298 -17.91 28.67 24.10
CA LYS A 298 -19.03 28.09 24.86
C LYS A 298 -19.80 27.04 24.07
N LYS A 299 -19.48 26.85 22.78
CA LYS A 299 -20.15 25.91 21.89
C LYS A 299 -19.71 24.48 22.17
N GLN A 300 -20.45 23.51 21.67
CA GLN A 300 -20.02 22.12 21.66
C GLN A 300 -18.98 21.90 20.55
N ILE A 301 -18.12 20.92 20.74
CA ILE A 301 -17.13 20.52 19.71
C ILE A 301 -17.20 19.01 19.52
N SER A 302 -17.28 18.56 18.29
CA SER A 302 -17.18 17.15 17.94
C SER A 302 -15.78 16.78 17.44
N LEU A 303 -15.42 15.53 17.72
CA LEU A 303 -14.14 14.91 17.42
C LEU A 303 -14.37 13.53 16.81
N ASN A 304 -13.74 13.28 15.67
CA ASN A 304 -13.72 11.98 15.05
C ASN A 304 -12.83 11.01 15.84
N ILE A 305 -13.38 9.87 16.28
CA ILE A 305 -12.70 8.79 16.99
C ILE A 305 -12.82 7.53 16.15
N SER A 306 -11.69 6.98 15.69
CA SER A 306 -11.70 5.74 14.92
C SER A 306 -11.77 4.51 15.82
N PHE A 307 -12.26 3.40 15.28
CA PHE A 307 -12.25 2.13 16.01
C PHE A 307 -10.83 1.67 16.41
N LYS A 308 -9.80 2.03 15.63
CA LYS A 308 -8.41 1.76 16.00
C LYS A 308 -7.96 2.55 17.22
N ASP A 309 -8.48 3.76 17.42
CA ASP A 309 -8.25 4.53 18.64
C ASP A 309 -8.88 3.82 19.84
N ILE A 310 -10.11 3.33 19.68
CA ILE A 310 -10.86 2.65 20.74
C ILE A 310 -10.17 1.37 21.22
N LEU A 311 -9.56 0.60 20.31
CA LEU A 311 -8.82 -0.62 20.62
C LEU A 311 -7.40 -0.37 21.15
N ASN A 312 -6.92 0.87 21.17
CA ASN A 312 -5.56 1.19 21.58
C ASN A 312 -5.52 1.67 23.04
N ASN A 313 -4.94 0.88 23.94
CA ASN A 313 -4.84 1.22 25.35
C ASN A 313 -4.08 2.52 25.62
N GLU A 314 -3.01 2.82 24.83
CA GLU A 314 -2.24 4.06 24.95
C GLU A 314 -3.11 5.27 24.61
N PHE A 315 -3.96 5.15 23.60
CA PHE A 315 -4.92 6.18 23.24
C PHE A 315 -5.98 6.40 24.34
N ILE A 316 -6.53 5.32 24.89
CA ILE A 316 -7.53 5.41 25.96
C ILE A 316 -6.93 6.09 27.21
N GLU A 317 -5.73 5.70 27.61
CA GLU A 317 -5.00 6.35 28.73
C GLU A 317 -4.74 7.84 28.45
N PHE A 318 -4.30 8.17 27.24
CA PHE A 318 -4.10 9.56 26.82
C PHE A 318 -5.42 10.35 26.88
N LEU A 319 -6.51 9.79 26.37
CA LEU A 319 -7.81 10.46 26.36
C LEU A 319 -8.36 10.66 27.78
N ASP A 320 -8.24 9.65 28.65
CA ASP A 320 -8.60 9.75 30.08
C ASP A 320 -7.82 10.87 30.77
N ASN A 321 -6.51 10.92 30.61
CA ASN A 321 -5.66 11.96 31.15
C ASN A 321 -6.06 13.37 30.68
N LYS A 322 -6.51 13.50 29.45
CA LYS A 322 -7.01 14.78 28.90
C LYS A 322 -8.38 15.12 29.48
N MET A 323 -9.29 14.15 29.57
CA MET A 323 -10.61 14.30 30.13
C MET A 323 -10.57 14.69 31.61
N ASP A 324 -9.66 14.11 32.40
CA ASP A 324 -9.55 14.39 33.84
C ASP A 324 -9.17 15.84 34.17
N ARG A 325 -8.53 16.52 33.21
CA ARG A 325 -8.18 17.94 33.34
C ARG A 325 -9.34 18.90 33.05
N LEU A 326 -10.46 18.39 32.53
CA LEU A 326 -11.63 19.20 32.19
C LEU A 326 -12.66 19.22 33.32
N GLU A 327 -13.30 20.37 33.52
CA GLU A 327 -14.45 20.47 34.41
C GLU A 327 -15.67 19.72 33.82
N LYS A 328 -16.59 19.30 34.68
CA LYS A 328 -17.79 18.57 34.25
C LYS A 328 -18.60 19.32 33.17
N LYS A 329 -18.69 20.65 33.27
CA LYS A 329 -19.41 21.47 32.28
C LYS A 329 -18.73 21.44 30.89
N ASP A 330 -17.39 21.30 30.85
CA ASP A 330 -16.64 21.26 29.60
C ASP A 330 -16.70 19.86 28.95
N LYS A 331 -16.67 18.79 29.76
CA LYS A 331 -16.89 17.41 29.30
C LYS A 331 -18.25 17.27 28.58
N GLN A 332 -19.30 17.94 29.06
CA GLN A 332 -20.64 17.92 28.46
C GLN A 332 -20.73 18.64 27.09
N ARG A 333 -19.70 19.37 26.71
CA ARG A 333 -19.60 20.05 25.40
C ARG A 333 -18.83 19.25 24.35
N ILE A 334 -18.26 18.11 24.74
CA ILE A 334 -17.55 17.23 23.85
C ILE A 334 -18.54 16.22 23.22
N ILE A 335 -18.37 15.99 21.92
CA ILE A 335 -19.09 14.98 21.15
C ILE A 335 -18.05 14.08 20.49
N PHE A 336 -18.13 12.78 20.68
CA PHE A 336 -17.33 11.81 19.90
C PHE A 336 -18.13 11.33 18.71
N GLU A 337 -17.57 11.49 17.52
CA GLU A 337 -18.10 11.01 16.26
C GLU A 337 -17.45 9.69 15.91
N ILE A 338 -18.23 8.67 15.61
CA ILE A 338 -17.79 7.32 15.34
C ILE A 338 -18.46 6.87 14.04
N LEU A 339 -17.67 6.36 13.09
CA LEU A 339 -18.17 5.91 11.79
C LEU A 339 -19.13 4.73 11.92
N GLU A 340 -20.21 4.73 11.13
CA GLU A 340 -21.15 3.59 11.08
C GLU A 340 -20.41 2.28 10.74
N SER A 341 -19.46 2.28 9.82
CA SER A 341 -18.69 1.12 9.39
C SER A 341 -17.86 0.49 10.51
N ASP A 342 -17.47 1.24 11.52
CA ASP A 342 -16.63 0.77 12.62
C ASP A 342 -17.37 -0.18 13.58
N TYR A 343 -18.71 -0.23 13.51
CA TYR A 343 -19.54 -1.09 14.35
C TYR A 343 -19.50 -2.59 14.01
N ILE A 344 -18.83 -2.97 12.93
CA ILE A 344 -18.90 -4.33 12.40
C ILE A 344 -17.87 -5.26 13.09
N SER A 345 -16.75 -4.72 13.56
CA SER A 345 -15.57 -5.51 13.90
C SER A 345 -15.54 -6.05 15.33
N ASP A 346 -15.92 -5.26 16.34
CA ASP A 346 -15.90 -5.65 17.74
C ASP A 346 -16.83 -4.75 18.57
N TYR A 347 -18.04 -5.24 18.75
CA TYR A 347 -19.12 -4.47 19.36
C TYR A 347 -18.94 -4.22 20.87
N GLU A 348 -18.32 -5.16 21.57
CA GLU A 348 -18.19 -5.14 23.04
C GLU A 348 -17.29 -3.99 23.50
N HIS A 349 -16.11 -3.85 22.89
CA HIS A 349 -15.18 -2.74 23.19
C HIS A 349 -15.79 -1.36 22.88
N LEU A 350 -16.59 -1.28 21.82
CA LEU A 350 -17.25 -0.04 21.47
C LEU A 350 -18.33 0.36 22.49
N GLU A 351 -19.17 -0.60 22.94
CA GLU A 351 -20.17 -0.35 24.00
C GLU A 351 -19.51 0.10 25.30
N GLU A 352 -18.41 -0.53 25.69
CA GLU A 352 -17.63 -0.16 26.88
C GLU A 352 -17.11 1.28 26.78
N PHE A 353 -16.48 1.63 25.63
CA PHE A 353 -16.00 2.98 25.35
C PHE A 353 -17.12 4.01 25.45
N ILE A 354 -18.23 3.79 24.76
CA ILE A 354 -19.38 4.69 24.76
C ILE A 354 -19.96 4.85 26.17
N SER A 355 -20.19 3.73 26.88
CA SER A 355 -20.70 3.73 28.26
C SER A 355 -19.80 4.52 29.21
N LYS A 356 -18.47 4.34 29.08
CA LYS A 356 -17.48 5.04 29.90
C LYS A 356 -17.60 6.56 29.73
N TYR A 357 -17.54 7.05 28.50
CA TYR A 357 -17.50 8.51 28.29
C TYR A 357 -18.86 9.18 28.44
N LYS A 358 -19.97 8.49 28.16
CA LYS A 358 -21.32 8.99 28.49
C LYS A 358 -21.52 9.24 30.00
N LYS A 359 -20.92 8.42 30.86
CA LYS A 359 -20.95 8.66 32.32
C LYS A 359 -20.29 9.99 32.72
N HIS A 360 -19.35 10.47 31.92
CA HIS A 360 -18.71 11.78 32.09
C HIS A 360 -19.50 12.94 31.46
N GLY A 361 -20.61 12.64 30.77
CA GLY A 361 -21.46 13.63 30.10
C GLY A 361 -21.09 13.93 28.66
N VAL A 362 -20.09 13.18 28.07
CA VAL A 362 -19.75 13.26 26.67
C VAL A 362 -20.91 12.74 25.84
N LYS A 363 -21.21 13.39 24.72
CA LYS A 363 -22.22 12.96 23.76
C LYS A 363 -21.60 12.12 22.66
N ILE A 364 -22.43 11.28 22.05
CA ILE A 364 -22.00 10.39 20.95
C ILE A 364 -22.78 10.73 19.69
N ALA A 365 -22.08 10.87 18.58
CA ALA A 365 -22.65 10.96 17.24
C ALA A 365 -22.22 9.76 16.42
N ILE A 366 -23.14 9.23 15.63
CA ILE A 366 -22.84 8.22 14.61
C ILE A 366 -22.68 8.96 13.30
N ASP A 367 -21.53 8.74 12.66
CA ASP A 367 -21.16 9.41 11.42
C ASP A 367 -21.38 8.53 10.18
N ASP A 368 -21.54 9.16 9.01
CA ASP A 368 -21.77 8.53 7.69
C ASP A 368 -22.99 7.59 7.67
N PHE A 369 -24.05 7.90 8.44
CA PHE A 369 -25.20 7.01 8.56
C PHE A 369 -26.01 6.93 7.27
N GLY A 370 -26.25 5.69 6.81
CA GLY A 370 -27.05 5.38 5.61
C GLY A 370 -26.25 4.99 4.38
N THR A 371 -24.90 4.93 4.45
CA THR A 371 -24.05 4.52 3.31
C THR A 371 -23.88 3.02 3.17
N GLY A 372 -24.22 2.24 4.18
CA GLY A 372 -23.94 0.82 4.25
C GLY A 372 -25.11 -0.04 4.73
N TYR A 373 -24.76 -1.16 5.35
CA TYR A 373 -25.72 -2.06 5.99
C TYR A 373 -26.16 -1.48 7.35
N SER A 374 -26.93 -0.39 7.32
CA SER A 374 -27.42 0.28 8.52
C SER A 374 -28.14 -0.69 9.45
N ASN A 375 -27.50 -1.03 10.57
CA ASN A 375 -28.10 -1.94 11.54
C ASN A 375 -28.82 -1.14 12.63
N PHE A 376 -30.08 -0.82 12.37
CA PHE A 376 -30.96 -0.11 13.30
C PHE A 376 -30.99 -0.72 14.71
N ILE A 377 -30.87 -2.04 14.86
CA ILE A 377 -30.82 -2.73 16.14
C ILE A 377 -29.62 -2.28 16.97
N ARG A 378 -28.47 -2.07 16.33
CA ARG A 378 -27.25 -1.60 17.00
C ARG A 378 -27.42 -0.16 17.50
N ILE A 379 -28.00 0.73 16.69
CA ILE A 379 -28.29 2.10 17.10
C ILE A 379 -29.21 2.13 18.35
N MET A 380 -30.22 1.27 18.40
CA MET A 380 -31.11 1.15 19.56
C MET A 380 -30.35 0.76 20.84
N ARG A 381 -29.30 -0.04 20.75
CA ARG A 381 -28.49 -0.45 21.92
C ARG A 381 -27.55 0.68 22.37
N ILE A 382 -26.83 1.30 21.43
CA ILE A 382 -25.86 2.37 21.71
C ILE A 382 -26.52 3.62 22.21
N ARG A 383 -27.76 3.92 21.72
CA ARG A 383 -28.49 5.15 22.00
C ARG A 383 -27.63 6.38 21.85
N PRO A 384 -27.13 6.67 20.63
CA PRO A 384 -26.34 7.87 20.38
C PRO A 384 -27.17 9.12 20.63
N ASP A 385 -26.51 10.26 20.81
CA ASP A 385 -27.19 11.55 20.96
C ASP A 385 -27.53 12.16 19.59
N TYR A 386 -26.71 11.82 18.57
CA TYR A 386 -26.84 12.32 17.20
C TYR A 386 -26.68 11.23 16.17
N LEU A 387 -27.41 11.36 15.05
CA LEU A 387 -27.16 10.64 13.79
C LEU A 387 -26.80 11.66 12.70
N LYS A 388 -25.60 11.59 12.11
CA LYS A 388 -25.18 12.39 10.97
C LYS A 388 -25.57 11.65 9.70
N ILE A 389 -26.43 12.28 8.88
CA ILE A 389 -26.93 11.69 7.63
C ILE A 389 -25.91 12.01 6.55
N ASP A 390 -25.34 10.94 5.97
CA ASP A 390 -24.24 11.03 5.01
C ASP A 390 -24.55 11.90 3.79
N SER A 391 -23.50 12.51 3.32
CA SER A 391 -23.48 13.39 2.16
C SER A 391 -24.06 12.76 0.89
N SER A 392 -23.89 11.45 0.67
CA SER A 392 -24.40 10.74 -0.52
C SER A 392 -25.91 10.73 -0.62
N LEU A 393 -26.59 10.74 0.53
CA LEU A 393 -28.06 10.82 0.61
C LEU A 393 -28.57 12.26 0.49
N ILE A 394 -27.80 13.23 0.98
CA ILE A 394 -28.20 14.64 0.98
C ILE A 394 -27.92 15.34 -0.36
N LYS A 395 -26.86 14.99 -1.03
CA LYS A 395 -26.35 15.65 -2.23
C LYS A 395 -27.40 15.80 -3.34
N TYR A 396 -28.25 14.81 -3.51
CA TYR A 396 -29.26 14.74 -4.57
C TYR A 396 -30.68 14.55 -4.04
N ILE A 397 -30.94 14.88 -2.77
CA ILE A 397 -32.21 14.62 -2.10
C ILE A 397 -33.39 15.33 -2.75
N ASP A 398 -33.16 16.43 -3.42
CA ASP A 398 -34.16 17.24 -4.15
C ASP A 398 -34.58 16.61 -5.49
N ILE A 399 -33.78 15.73 -6.06
CA ILE A 399 -34.01 15.12 -7.37
C ILE A 399 -34.10 13.58 -7.34
N ASP A 400 -33.52 12.93 -6.32
CA ASP A 400 -33.56 11.48 -6.16
C ASP A 400 -34.61 11.07 -5.10
N LYS A 401 -35.69 10.48 -5.60
CA LYS A 401 -36.78 10.00 -4.75
C LYS A 401 -36.37 8.94 -3.73
N ASN A 402 -35.37 8.08 -4.08
CA ASN A 402 -34.88 7.05 -3.17
C ASN A 402 -34.16 7.68 -1.99
N SER A 403 -33.25 8.61 -2.24
CA SER A 403 -32.57 9.38 -1.21
C SER A 403 -33.57 10.11 -0.31
N TYR A 404 -34.60 10.73 -0.88
CA TYR A 404 -35.66 11.39 -0.12
C TYR A 404 -36.39 10.43 0.86
N GLU A 405 -36.84 9.26 0.37
CA GLU A 405 -37.55 8.28 1.21
C GLU A 405 -36.65 7.65 2.28
N ILE A 406 -35.37 7.43 1.97
CA ILE A 406 -34.38 6.92 2.94
C ILE A 406 -34.18 7.96 4.05
N VAL A 407 -33.88 9.22 3.71
CA VAL A 407 -33.68 10.29 4.69
C VAL A 407 -34.94 10.50 5.56
N LYS A 408 -36.11 10.46 4.96
CA LYS A 408 -37.41 10.53 5.68
C LYS A 408 -37.55 9.39 6.70
N SER A 409 -37.11 8.17 6.32
CA SER A 409 -37.16 7.00 7.21
C SER A 409 -36.16 7.16 8.37
N ILE A 410 -34.93 7.66 8.08
CA ILE A 410 -33.94 7.96 9.11
C ILE A 410 -34.44 8.98 10.12
N ILE A 411 -35.08 10.06 9.66
CA ILE A 411 -35.64 11.09 10.52
C ILE A 411 -36.78 10.51 11.42
N ALA A 412 -37.68 9.70 10.84
CA ALA A 412 -38.73 9.06 11.59
C ALA A 412 -38.21 8.12 12.68
N PHE A 413 -37.19 7.30 12.33
CA PHE A 413 -36.52 6.40 13.26
C PHE A 413 -35.82 7.18 14.39
N SER A 414 -35.06 8.21 14.05
CA SER A 414 -34.38 9.05 15.03
C SER A 414 -35.32 9.74 16.01
N LYS A 415 -36.41 10.27 15.51
CA LYS A 415 -37.46 10.88 16.35
C LYS A 415 -38.10 9.88 17.33
N ALA A 416 -38.34 8.64 16.85
CA ALA A 416 -38.94 7.59 17.72
C ALA A 416 -37.99 7.20 18.87
N LEU A 417 -36.67 7.37 18.71
CA LEU A 417 -35.64 7.08 19.72
C LEU A 417 -35.14 8.31 20.48
N ASN A 418 -35.67 9.49 20.20
CA ASN A 418 -35.23 10.77 20.76
C ASN A 418 -33.74 11.05 20.46
N ILE A 419 -33.28 10.71 19.24
CA ILE A 419 -31.95 10.97 18.71
C ILE A 419 -32.05 12.17 17.76
N LYS A 420 -31.15 13.14 17.88
CA LYS A 420 -31.11 14.28 16.97
C LYS A 420 -30.46 13.92 15.65
N THR A 421 -30.96 14.47 14.55
CA THR A 421 -30.40 14.29 13.22
C THR A 421 -29.53 15.49 12.82
N ILE A 422 -28.38 15.23 12.16
CA ILE A 422 -27.52 16.25 11.53
C ILE A 422 -27.47 15.91 10.05
N ALA A 423 -27.88 16.80 9.17
CA ALA A 423 -27.71 16.61 7.72
C ALA A 423 -26.36 17.20 7.30
N GLU A 424 -25.56 16.39 6.63
CA GLU A 424 -24.26 16.80 6.07
C GLU A 424 -24.38 17.31 4.65
N TYR A 425 -23.32 17.97 4.15
CA TYR A 425 -23.21 18.40 2.76
C TYR A 425 -24.37 19.30 2.28
N VAL A 426 -24.94 20.11 3.15
CA VAL A 426 -25.92 21.12 2.74
C VAL A 426 -25.23 22.18 1.89
N HIS A 427 -25.43 22.15 0.57
CA HIS A 427 -24.68 22.96 -0.39
C HIS A 427 -25.53 23.98 -1.15
N THR A 428 -26.86 23.92 -1.02
CA THR A 428 -27.78 24.90 -1.60
C THR A 428 -28.90 25.30 -0.60
N LYS A 429 -29.56 26.42 -0.89
CA LYS A 429 -30.69 26.89 -0.13
C LYS A 429 -31.89 25.94 -0.25
N GLU A 430 -32.12 25.43 -1.44
CA GLU A 430 -33.24 24.54 -1.76
C GLU A 430 -33.16 23.25 -0.95
N ILE A 431 -31.96 22.66 -0.83
CA ILE A 431 -31.72 21.48 0.02
C ILE A 431 -31.92 21.82 1.49
N LEU A 432 -31.46 22.98 1.97
CA LEU A 432 -31.65 23.39 3.33
C LEU A 432 -33.16 23.52 3.65
N ASP A 433 -33.91 24.21 2.78
CA ASP A 433 -35.33 24.42 2.97
C ASP A 433 -36.12 23.09 2.99
N LEU A 434 -35.78 22.15 2.09
CA LEU A 434 -36.34 20.80 2.06
C LEU A 434 -36.05 20.02 3.35
N LEU A 435 -34.80 20.02 3.82
CA LEU A 435 -34.40 19.33 5.05
C LEU A 435 -35.08 19.93 6.31
N LEU A 436 -35.31 21.25 6.32
CA LEU A 436 -36.11 21.95 7.36
C LEU A 436 -37.56 21.46 7.35
N GLU A 437 -38.18 21.32 6.17
CA GLU A 437 -39.55 20.80 6.04
C GLU A 437 -39.63 19.33 6.48
N MET A 438 -38.65 18.50 6.13
CA MET A 438 -38.59 17.10 6.54
C MET A 438 -38.38 16.93 8.06
N GLY A 439 -37.92 17.98 8.74
CA GLY A 439 -37.81 18.02 10.19
C GLY A 439 -36.45 17.50 10.71
N VAL A 440 -35.37 17.69 9.97
CA VAL A 440 -33.99 17.55 10.44
C VAL A 440 -33.73 18.57 11.55
N ASP A 441 -32.91 18.20 12.54
CA ASP A 441 -32.64 19.03 13.72
C ASP A 441 -31.51 20.01 13.52
N GLU A 442 -30.40 19.58 12.86
CA GLU A 442 -29.18 20.35 12.70
C GLU A 442 -28.57 20.16 11.28
N PHE A 443 -27.79 21.12 10.83
CA PHE A 443 -27.35 21.22 9.44
C PHE A 443 -25.88 21.60 9.34
N GLN A 444 -25.13 20.94 8.45
CA GLN A 444 -23.72 21.19 8.14
C GLN A 444 -23.50 21.18 6.63
N GLY A 445 -22.73 22.13 6.14
CA GLY A 445 -22.38 22.20 4.72
C GLY A 445 -21.86 23.57 4.30
N PHE A 446 -21.25 23.62 3.11
CA PHE A 446 -20.59 24.83 2.63
C PHE A 446 -21.55 25.99 2.35
N TYR A 447 -22.81 25.70 2.12
CA TYR A 447 -23.82 26.75 2.01
C TYR A 447 -24.00 27.55 3.33
N LEU A 448 -23.80 26.89 4.47
CA LEU A 448 -23.94 27.49 5.81
C LEU A 448 -22.60 28.01 6.35
N GLY A 449 -21.53 27.25 6.15
CA GLY A 449 -20.19 27.62 6.58
C GLY A 449 -19.14 26.61 6.18
N GLU A 450 -17.99 27.12 5.77
CA GLU A 450 -16.81 26.32 5.44
C GLU A 450 -15.95 26.07 6.69
N PRO A 451 -15.17 24.97 6.72
CA PRO A 451 -14.18 24.75 7.78
C PRO A 451 -13.16 25.88 7.86
N SER A 452 -12.92 26.43 9.04
CA SER A 452 -11.96 27.51 9.28
C SER A 452 -11.09 27.23 10.49
N LEU A 453 -10.01 28.03 10.64
CA LEU A 453 -9.12 28.00 11.85
C LEU A 453 -9.81 28.60 13.07
N ASN A 454 -10.76 29.49 12.86
CA ASN A 454 -11.39 30.26 13.92
C ASN A 454 -12.61 29.51 14.46
N ILE A 455 -12.81 29.59 15.76
CA ILE A 455 -13.96 29.12 16.48
C ILE A 455 -14.56 30.34 17.22
N GLU A 456 -15.84 30.60 17.03
CA GLU A 456 -16.56 31.72 17.67
C GLU A 456 -17.10 31.36 19.04
#